data_814bd9b44879f77cccb7c6c788d62c8e
#
_entry.id   814bd9b44879f77cccb7c6c788d62c8e
#
_cell.length_a   1.000
_cell.length_b   1.000
_cell.length_c   1.000
_cell.angle_alpha   90.00
_cell.angle_beta   90.00
_cell.angle_gamma   90.00
#
_symmetry.space_group_name_H-M   'P 1'
#
loop_
_entity.id
_entity.type
_entity.pdbx_description
1 polymer ?
#
loop_
_entity_poly.entity_id
_entity_poly.type
_entity_poly.pdbx_seq_one_letter_code
_entity_poly.pdbx_strand_id
1 'polypeptide(L)'
;MTLSTSVAGQAGSVSPALASSAAKTNTRMLAIDALRGFVMLCMLVDHVRETFLLHRQVTDPIDALSVTPDLFFTRLLSTICAPVFIFLTGLSAWLYSQKHTANETSVFLLKRGLFLVFLELTFVCFAWNAEFPPKTLWLQVIWCIGICMIVLAGLLHFKRGWLIVLGVAIVAGHNLLDGVTVGPESPFFVPWSILHQRVFIDITEFTRARTTYPVLPWIGVILLGWAIGPWFGKDMEPAERISRLLKVGVGLLVAFVFIRYLNVYGEKPWVQTGESLRTFMSFLSAKKYPPSLMFLMPTLGLGLILLALFEKAKDRWSTATLAIYGGAPMFFYLLHLYVLKAMYLVSVAIWGANQGTYYGFDNLPMVWLWSVILGVLLFFPTRWFANLKQRRRDIAILKYL
;
A
#
# COMPACT_ATOMS: atom_id res chain seq x y z
N MET A 1 55.70 50.18 -10.20
CA MET A 1 55.68 48.78 -10.70
C MET A 1 54.74 47.99 -9.78
N THR A 2 53.48 47.91 -10.13
CA THR A 2 52.43 47.20 -9.38
C THR A 2 51.81 46.16 -10.30
N LEU A 3 52.08 44.86 -10.02
CA LEU A 3 51.47 43.72 -10.74
C LEU A 3 50.15 43.38 -10.04
N SER A 4 49.06 43.61 -10.77
CA SER A 4 47.70 43.13 -10.42
C SER A 4 47.53 41.76 -11.04
N THR A 5 47.39 40.72 -10.21
CA THR A 5 46.96 39.37 -10.61
C THR A 5 45.45 39.21 -10.38
N SER A 6 44.68 39.25 -11.46
CA SER A 6 43.27 38.90 -11.46
C SER A 6 43.12 37.36 -11.47
N VAL A 7 42.54 36.81 -10.41
CA VAL A 7 42.08 35.42 -10.37
C VAL A 7 40.64 35.37 -10.90
N ALA A 8 40.51 34.96 -12.18
CA ALA A 8 39.19 34.65 -12.74
C ALA A 8 38.71 33.30 -12.25
N GLY A 9 37.68 33.28 -11.38
CA GLY A 9 36.99 32.09 -10.94
C GLY A 9 36.25 31.44 -12.12
N GLN A 10 36.65 30.25 -12.52
CA GLN A 10 35.87 29.41 -13.43
C GLN A 10 34.61 28.93 -12.72
N ALA A 11 33.48 29.57 -13.00
CA ALA A 11 32.17 29.01 -12.71
C ALA A 11 31.96 27.80 -13.61
N GLY A 12 32.09 26.59 -13.05
CA GLY A 12 31.86 25.36 -13.77
C GLY A 12 30.42 25.29 -14.29
N SER A 13 30.25 25.48 -15.60
CA SER A 13 28.99 25.31 -16.30
C SER A 13 28.56 23.82 -16.18
N VAL A 14 27.52 23.55 -15.38
CA VAL A 14 26.89 22.24 -15.36
C VAL A 14 26.36 21.94 -16.75
N SER A 15 26.80 20.80 -17.32
CA SER A 15 26.39 20.38 -18.68
C SER A 15 24.87 20.31 -18.80
N PRO A 16 24.23 20.85 -19.83
CA PRO A 16 22.78 20.82 -20.05
C PRO A 16 22.18 19.39 -19.96
N ALA A 17 22.95 18.39 -20.37
CA ALA A 17 22.57 16.98 -20.27
C ALA A 17 22.46 16.48 -18.84
N LEU A 18 23.33 16.91 -17.92
CA LEU A 18 23.27 16.57 -16.50
C LEU A 18 22.09 17.26 -15.79
N ALA A 19 21.82 18.51 -16.13
CA ALA A 19 20.66 19.25 -15.60
C ALA A 19 19.34 18.63 -16.09
N SER A 20 19.24 18.24 -17.37
CA SER A 20 18.07 17.54 -17.93
C SER A 20 17.85 16.17 -17.29
N SER A 21 18.91 15.39 -17.07
CA SER A 21 18.82 14.07 -16.40
C SER A 21 18.40 14.20 -14.94
N ALA A 22 18.88 15.21 -14.21
CA ALA A 22 18.49 15.45 -12.81
C ALA A 22 17.03 15.90 -12.71
N ALA A 23 16.54 16.75 -13.62
CA ALA A 23 15.15 17.18 -13.69
C ALA A 23 14.20 16.01 -14.00
N LYS A 24 14.54 15.15 -14.98
CA LYS A 24 13.78 13.92 -15.30
C LYS A 24 13.70 12.95 -14.09
N THR A 25 14.79 12.83 -13.34
CA THR A 25 14.86 11.94 -12.16
C THR A 25 13.95 12.45 -11.03
N ASN A 26 13.94 13.75 -10.78
CA ASN A 26 13.12 14.36 -9.72
C ASN A 26 11.62 14.21 -10.01
N THR A 27 11.21 14.37 -11.26
CA THR A 27 9.82 14.28 -11.71
C THR A 27 9.20 12.91 -11.48
N ARG A 28 9.90 11.83 -11.86
CA ARG A 28 9.38 10.45 -11.69
C ARG A 28 9.24 10.05 -10.23
N MET A 29 10.14 10.51 -9.35
CA MET A 29 10.06 10.27 -7.91
C MET A 29 8.86 11.00 -7.31
N LEU A 30 8.60 12.24 -7.74
CA LEU A 30 7.46 13.01 -7.29
C LEU A 30 6.12 12.32 -7.58
N ALA A 31 5.95 11.71 -8.76
CA ALA A 31 4.73 10.98 -9.11
C ALA A 31 4.52 9.73 -8.24
N ILE A 32 5.59 8.98 -7.94
CA ILE A 32 5.55 7.82 -7.04
C ILE A 32 5.14 8.25 -5.63
N ASP A 33 5.76 9.32 -5.12
CA ASP A 33 5.44 9.83 -3.78
C ASP A 33 4.04 10.45 -3.74
N ALA A 34 3.58 11.13 -4.80
CA ALA A 34 2.22 11.64 -4.89
C ALA A 34 1.18 10.51 -4.87
N LEU A 35 1.41 9.42 -5.60
CA LEU A 35 0.52 8.24 -5.55
C LEU A 35 0.50 7.60 -4.16
N ARG A 36 1.66 7.46 -3.50
CA ARG A 36 1.71 7.00 -2.11
C ARG A 36 0.88 7.89 -1.18
N GLY A 37 1.07 9.22 -1.29
CA GLY A 37 0.33 10.17 -0.48
C GLY A 37 -1.18 10.11 -0.72
N PHE A 38 -1.61 9.98 -1.97
CA PHE A 38 -3.02 9.80 -2.31
C PHE A 38 -3.63 8.55 -1.65
N VAL A 39 -2.98 7.38 -1.80
CA VAL A 39 -3.51 6.15 -1.20
C VAL A 39 -3.42 6.16 0.33
N MET A 40 -2.50 6.94 0.93
CA MET A 40 -2.46 7.15 2.38
C MET A 40 -3.67 7.95 2.89
N LEU A 41 -4.12 8.94 2.14
CA LEU A 41 -5.35 9.68 2.50
C LEU A 41 -6.59 8.78 2.33
N CYS A 42 -6.65 7.94 1.30
CA CYS A 42 -7.71 6.93 1.17
C CYS A 42 -7.69 5.92 2.35
N MET A 43 -6.49 5.52 2.79
CA MET A 43 -6.32 4.65 3.96
C MET A 43 -6.77 5.33 5.26
N LEU A 44 -6.52 6.63 5.41
CA LEU A 44 -6.98 7.39 6.59
C LEU A 44 -8.51 7.34 6.71
N VAL A 45 -9.25 7.49 5.60
CA VAL A 45 -10.73 7.35 5.59
C VAL A 45 -11.16 5.97 6.11
N ASP A 46 -10.49 4.91 5.66
CA ASP A 46 -10.80 3.55 6.10
C ASP A 46 -10.50 3.34 7.59
N HIS A 47 -9.38 3.87 8.10
CA HIS A 47 -9.00 3.73 9.51
C HIS A 47 -9.88 4.58 10.45
N VAL A 48 -10.34 5.76 10.01
CA VAL A 48 -11.38 6.51 10.74
C VAL A 48 -12.67 5.70 10.81
N ARG A 49 -13.08 5.08 9.69
CA ARG A 49 -14.23 4.17 9.64
C ARG A 49 -14.04 2.96 10.55
N GLU A 50 -12.90 2.30 10.50
CA GLU A 50 -12.60 1.13 11.34
C GLU A 50 -12.48 1.47 12.82
N THR A 51 -12.21 2.73 13.18
CA THR A 51 -12.16 3.17 14.58
C THR A 51 -13.53 3.60 15.10
N PHE A 52 -14.32 4.33 14.31
CA PHE A 52 -15.55 5.00 14.77
C PHE A 52 -16.85 4.45 14.19
N LEU A 53 -16.80 3.40 13.34
CA LEU A 53 -17.96 2.64 12.88
C LEU A 53 -17.84 1.14 13.19
N LEU A 54 -17.30 0.80 14.37
CA LEU A 54 -17.14 -0.59 14.81
C LEU A 54 -18.48 -1.36 14.90
N HIS A 55 -19.59 -0.66 15.16
CA HIS A 55 -20.94 -1.19 15.20
C HIS A 55 -21.52 -1.49 13.79
N ARG A 56 -20.86 -1.05 12.71
CA ARG A 56 -21.26 -1.27 11.30
C ARG A 56 -20.12 -1.91 10.52
N GLN A 57 -19.77 -3.15 10.91
CA GLN A 57 -18.71 -3.92 10.25
C GLN A 57 -19.11 -4.31 8.83
N VAL A 58 -18.13 -4.29 7.94
CA VAL A 58 -18.28 -4.68 6.53
C VAL A 58 -17.57 -6.00 6.30
N THR A 59 -18.25 -6.94 5.65
CA THR A 59 -17.71 -8.26 5.30
C THR A 59 -16.62 -8.19 4.23
N ASP A 60 -15.93 -9.31 4.01
CA ASP A 60 -14.96 -9.48 2.93
C ASP A 60 -15.23 -10.81 2.19
N PRO A 61 -15.65 -10.79 0.91
CA PRO A 61 -15.98 -9.61 0.09
C PRO A 61 -17.14 -8.79 0.67
N ILE A 62 -17.26 -7.53 0.23
CA ILE A 62 -18.32 -6.64 0.72
C ILE A 62 -19.68 -7.19 0.26
N ASP A 63 -20.59 -7.43 1.20
CA ASP A 63 -21.94 -7.87 0.86
C ASP A 63 -22.74 -6.71 0.27
N ALA A 64 -22.95 -6.75 -1.05
CA ALA A 64 -23.67 -5.74 -1.80
C ALA A 64 -25.17 -5.66 -1.46
N LEU A 65 -25.73 -6.68 -0.80
CA LEU A 65 -27.15 -6.72 -0.45
C LEU A 65 -27.43 -6.08 0.91
N SER A 66 -26.56 -6.28 1.89
CA SER A 66 -26.75 -5.82 3.27
C SER A 66 -26.13 -4.44 3.54
N VAL A 67 -25.07 -4.06 2.82
CA VAL A 67 -24.36 -2.80 3.03
C VAL A 67 -25.02 -1.64 2.26
N THR A 68 -25.10 -0.47 2.88
CA THR A 68 -25.61 0.74 2.20
C THR A 68 -24.64 1.20 1.12
N PRO A 69 -25.12 1.78 -0.01
CA PRO A 69 -24.27 2.19 -1.14
C PRO A 69 -23.15 3.15 -0.74
N ASP A 70 -23.43 4.12 0.12
CA ASP A 70 -22.47 5.10 0.62
C ASP A 70 -21.31 4.42 1.38
N LEU A 71 -21.62 3.46 2.26
CA LEU A 71 -20.62 2.69 3.00
C LEU A 71 -19.84 1.75 2.06
N PHE A 72 -20.54 1.14 1.08
CA PHE A 72 -19.89 0.30 0.05
C PHE A 72 -18.82 1.07 -0.72
N PHE A 73 -19.18 2.23 -1.30
CA PHE A 73 -18.24 3.03 -2.08
C PHE A 73 -17.13 3.66 -1.24
N THR A 74 -17.42 4.02 0.02
CA THR A 74 -16.37 4.46 0.96
C THR A 74 -15.37 3.35 1.23
N ARG A 75 -15.82 2.13 1.43
CA ARG A 75 -14.94 0.97 1.63
C ARG A 75 -14.19 0.60 0.36
N LEU A 76 -14.84 0.69 -0.81
CA LEU A 76 -14.24 0.42 -2.11
C LEU A 76 -13.06 1.36 -2.40
N LEU A 77 -13.15 2.65 -2.02
CA LEU A 77 -12.06 3.62 -2.20
C LEU A 77 -10.76 3.15 -1.55
N SER A 78 -10.82 2.53 -0.37
CA SER A 78 -9.63 2.08 0.37
C SER A 78 -9.02 0.78 -0.17
N THR A 79 -9.70 0.09 -1.08
CA THR A 79 -9.21 -1.18 -1.65
C THR A 79 -7.92 -1.02 -2.43
N ILE A 80 -7.69 0.16 -3.03
CA ILE A 80 -6.48 0.48 -3.80
C ILE A 80 -5.21 0.53 -2.93
N CYS A 81 -5.32 0.76 -1.61
CA CYS A 81 -4.18 1.09 -0.77
C CYS A 81 -3.11 -0.01 -0.72
N ALA A 82 -3.47 -1.22 -0.28
CA ALA A 82 -2.51 -2.31 -0.12
C ALA A 82 -1.85 -2.75 -1.45
N PRO A 83 -2.59 -2.98 -2.55
CA PRO A 83 -1.99 -3.32 -3.84
C PRO A 83 -0.98 -2.28 -4.31
N VAL A 84 -1.33 -1.00 -4.23
CA VAL A 84 -0.43 0.08 -4.66
C VAL A 84 0.79 0.20 -3.76
N PHE A 85 0.66 0.11 -2.43
CA PHE A 85 1.82 0.16 -1.52
C PHE A 85 2.80 -0.98 -1.79
N ILE A 86 2.32 -2.21 -1.91
CA ILE A 86 3.18 -3.38 -2.14
C ILE A 86 3.84 -3.29 -3.53
N PHE A 87 3.08 -2.91 -4.55
CA PHE A 87 3.58 -2.71 -5.90
C PHE A 87 4.66 -1.61 -5.96
N LEU A 88 4.41 -0.45 -5.35
CA LEU A 88 5.37 0.65 -5.28
C LEU A 88 6.59 0.31 -4.41
N THR A 89 6.46 -0.63 -3.47
CA THR A 89 7.61 -1.14 -2.71
C THR A 89 8.55 -1.93 -3.63
N GLY A 90 8.02 -2.81 -4.50
CA GLY A 90 8.80 -3.51 -5.52
C GLY A 90 9.48 -2.55 -6.50
N LEU A 91 8.75 -1.56 -7.01
CA LEU A 91 9.30 -0.51 -7.88
C LEU A 91 10.43 0.28 -7.19
N SER A 92 10.23 0.62 -5.91
CA SER A 92 11.24 1.37 -5.14
C SER A 92 12.49 0.55 -4.85
N ALA A 93 12.33 -0.76 -4.64
CA ALA A 93 13.44 -1.69 -4.49
C ALA A 93 14.28 -1.75 -5.78
N TRP A 94 13.62 -1.77 -6.95
CA TRP A 94 14.34 -1.68 -8.24
C TRP A 94 15.08 -0.34 -8.40
N LEU A 95 14.43 0.78 -8.05
CA LEU A 95 15.10 2.09 -8.11
C LEU A 95 16.32 2.17 -7.17
N TYR A 96 16.26 1.51 -6.02
CA TYR A 96 17.39 1.39 -5.10
C TYR A 96 18.53 0.58 -5.73
N SER A 97 18.24 -0.55 -6.37
CA SER A 97 19.23 -1.41 -7.02
C SER A 97 20.00 -0.72 -8.17
N GLN A 98 19.47 0.38 -8.72
CA GLN A 98 20.19 1.13 -9.77
C GLN A 98 21.44 1.87 -9.26
N LYS A 99 21.63 1.94 -7.94
CA LYS A 99 22.76 2.61 -7.30
C LYS A 99 23.57 1.68 -6.40
N HIS A 100 23.17 0.42 -6.28
CA HIS A 100 23.73 -0.56 -5.37
C HIS A 100 23.86 -1.91 -6.08
N THR A 101 24.78 -2.74 -5.63
CA THR A 101 24.91 -4.12 -6.09
C THR A 101 23.69 -4.97 -5.72
N ALA A 102 23.53 -6.12 -6.35
CA ALA A 102 22.44 -7.05 -6.02
C ALA A 102 22.52 -7.48 -4.55
N ASN A 103 23.72 -7.78 -4.04
CA ASN A 103 23.92 -8.19 -2.65
C ASN A 103 23.59 -7.07 -1.66
N GLU A 104 24.03 -5.84 -1.92
CA GLU A 104 23.67 -4.68 -1.07
C GLU A 104 22.18 -4.43 -1.07
N THR A 105 21.52 -4.56 -2.23
CA THR A 105 20.08 -4.43 -2.36
C THR A 105 19.35 -5.52 -1.58
N SER A 106 19.80 -6.79 -1.69
CA SER A 106 19.25 -7.92 -0.95
C SER A 106 19.35 -7.70 0.56
N VAL A 107 20.53 -7.34 1.07
CA VAL A 107 20.75 -7.05 2.51
C VAL A 107 19.88 -5.88 2.98
N PHE A 108 19.75 -4.83 2.18
CA PHE A 108 18.88 -3.70 2.51
C PHE A 108 17.41 -4.12 2.62
N LEU A 109 16.90 -4.88 1.63
CA LEU A 109 15.51 -5.36 1.62
C LEU A 109 15.25 -6.31 2.80
N LEU A 110 16.19 -7.22 3.09
CA LEU A 110 16.08 -8.12 4.23
C LEU A 110 15.98 -7.35 5.56
N LYS A 111 16.93 -6.43 5.81
CA LYS A 111 16.92 -5.62 7.03
C LYS A 111 15.65 -4.79 7.18
N ARG A 112 15.19 -4.16 6.07
CA ARG A 112 13.98 -3.36 6.08
C ARG A 112 12.74 -4.23 6.25
N GLY A 113 12.68 -5.40 5.61
CA GLY A 113 11.60 -6.36 5.77
C GLY A 113 11.47 -6.83 7.22
N LEU A 114 12.57 -7.24 7.85
CA LEU A 114 12.60 -7.62 9.27
C LEU A 114 12.17 -6.47 10.20
N PHE A 115 12.63 -5.25 9.90
CA PHE A 115 12.21 -4.06 10.67
C PHE A 115 10.70 -3.82 10.57
N LEU A 116 10.09 -3.98 9.39
CA LEU A 116 8.65 -3.82 9.20
C LEU A 116 7.85 -4.92 9.93
N VAL A 117 8.33 -6.15 9.91
CA VAL A 117 7.73 -7.26 10.69
C VAL A 117 7.78 -6.94 12.18
N PHE A 118 8.93 -6.51 12.70
CA PHE A 118 9.06 -6.08 14.09
C PHE A 118 8.10 -4.93 14.43
N LEU A 119 8.02 -3.93 13.55
CA LEU A 119 7.18 -2.76 13.75
C LEU A 119 5.67 -3.14 13.83
N GLU A 120 5.22 -4.06 12.97
CA GLU A 120 3.85 -4.56 12.99
C GLU A 120 3.54 -5.29 14.30
N LEU A 121 4.40 -6.23 14.70
CA LEU A 121 4.17 -7.07 15.88
C LEU A 121 4.24 -6.29 17.20
N THR A 122 4.82 -5.11 17.20
CA THR A 122 4.98 -4.26 18.39
C THR A 122 4.12 -3.01 18.31
N PHE A 123 4.61 -1.98 17.64
CA PHE A 123 4.01 -0.65 17.63
C PHE A 123 2.64 -0.59 16.94
N VAL A 124 2.48 -1.30 15.82
CA VAL A 124 1.21 -1.31 15.07
C VAL A 124 0.16 -2.12 15.82
N CYS A 125 0.51 -3.32 16.30
CA CYS A 125 -0.40 -4.12 17.14
C CYS A 125 -0.82 -3.37 18.40
N PHE A 126 0.10 -2.65 19.06
CA PHE A 126 -0.22 -1.83 20.23
C PHE A 126 -1.17 -0.68 19.87
N ALA A 127 -0.96 0.00 18.73
CA ALA A 127 -1.86 1.08 18.29
C ALA A 127 -3.29 0.58 18.05
N TRP A 128 -3.47 -0.65 17.56
CA TRP A 128 -4.80 -1.26 17.38
C TRP A 128 -5.44 -1.74 18.67
N ASN A 129 -4.70 -2.45 19.52
CA ASN A 129 -5.26 -3.12 20.71
C ASN A 129 -5.27 -2.21 21.94
N ALA A 130 -4.22 -1.38 22.12
CA ALA A 130 -3.88 -0.65 23.36
C ALA A 130 -3.73 -1.62 24.57
N GLU A 131 -3.27 -2.85 24.32
CA GLU A 131 -3.05 -3.90 25.31
C GLU A 131 -1.63 -4.46 25.19
N PHE A 132 -1.02 -4.78 26.34
CA PHE A 132 0.28 -5.45 26.39
C PHE A 132 0.32 -6.48 27.53
N PRO A 133 0.63 -7.76 27.27
CA PRO A 133 0.78 -8.38 25.95
C PRO A 133 -0.55 -8.40 25.16
N PRO A 134 -0.51 -8.33 23.81
CA PRO A 134 -1.73 -8.31 23.01
C PRO A 134 -2.40 -9.68 22.99
N LYS A 135 -3.72 -9.71 23.15
CA LYS A 135 -4.53 -10.94 22.98
C LYS A 135 -4.52 -11.42 21.53
N THR A 136 -4.44 -10.48 20.58
CA THR A 136 -4.39 -10.79 19.16
C THR A 136 -3.23 -10.05 18.49
N LEU A 137 -2.33 -10.80 17.87
CA LEU A 137 -1.32 -10.29 16.97
C LEU A 137 -1.92 -10.24 15.56
N TRP A 138 -2.14 -9.02 15.07
CA TRP A 138 -2.70 -8.80 13.76
C TRP A 138 -1.59 -8.82 12.71
N LEU A 139 -1.49 -9.89 11.90
CA LEU A 139 -0.56 -9.96 10.78
C LEU A 139 -1.17 -9.19 9.59
N GLN A 140 -1.01 -7.85 9.61
CA GLN A 140 -1.64 -6.95 8.65
C GLN A 140 -0.68 -6.52 7.53
N VAL A 141 -0.99 -5.37 6.92
CA VAL A 141 -0.34 -4.93 5.68
C VAL A 141 1.16 -4.65 5.83
N ILE A 142 1.60 -4.10 6.97
CA ILE A 142 3.03 -3.76 7.18
C ILE A 142 3.86 -5.04 7.35
N TRP A 143 3.33 -6.02 8.11
CA TRP A 143 3.92 -7.35 8.19
C TRP A 143 4.00 -8.01 6.81
N CYS A 144 2.92 -7.95 6.02
CA CYS A 144 2.88 -8.50 4.67
C CYS A 144 3.92 -7.85 3.75
N ILE A 145 4.04 -6.51 3.76
CA ILE A 145 5.08 -5.79 3.02
C ILE A 145 6.48 -6.26 3.46
N GLY A 146 6.69 -6.42 4.76
CA GLY A 146 7.96 -6.91 5.33
C GLY A 146 8.33 -8.28 4.79
N ILE A 147 7.41 -9.26 4.84
CA ILE A 147 7.63 -10.61 4.30
C ILE A 147 7.85 -10.57 2.78
N CYS A 148 7.06 -9.81 2.03
CA CYS A 148 7.25 -9.65 0.58
C CYS A 148 8.63 -9.07 0.23
N MET A 149 9.16 -8.12 1.04
CA MET A 149 10.52 -7.61 0.87
C MET A 149 11.60 -8.66 1.15
N ILE A 150 11.41 -9.50 2.18
CA ILE A 150 12.32 -10.60 2.51
C ILE A 150 12.37 -11.61 1.36
N VAL A 151 11.20 -11.98 0.82
CA VAL A 151 11.11 -12.88 -0.34
C VAL A 151 11.77 -12.25 -1.57
N LEU A 152 11.48 -10.97 -1.86
CA LEU A 152 12.11 -10.27 -2.98
C LEU A 152 13.65 -10.19 -2.81
N ALA A 153 14.16 -10.02 -1.58
CA ALA A 153 15.60 -10.04 -1.30
C ALA A 153 16.29 -11.33 -1.76
N GLY A 154 15.63 -12.48 -1.63
CA GLY A 154 16.13 -13.76 -2.16
C GLY A 154 15.96 -13.89 -3.68
N LEU A 155 14.84 -13.39 -4.21
CA LEU A 155 14.48 -13.60 -5.62
C LEU A 155 15.14 -12.61 -6.60
N LEU A 156 15.62 -11.44 -6.14
CA LEU A 156 16.20 -10.42 -7.04
C LEU A 156 17.47 -10.86 -7.78
N HIS A 157 18.08 -11.98 -7.38
CA HIS A 157 19.23 -12.58 -8.04
C HIS A 157 18.85 -13.33 -9.32
N PHE A 158 17.57 -13.64 -9.52
CA PHE A 158 17.09 -14.25 -10.74
C PHE A 158 16.91 -13.24 -11.87
N LYS A 159 16.95 -13.71 -13.12
CA LYS A 159 16.70 -12.87 -14.28
C LYS A 159 15.29 -12.25 -14.20
N ARG A 160 15.16 -10.97 -14.55
CA ARG A 160 13.89 -10.22 -14.54
C ARG A 160 12.73 -10.98 -15.23
N GLY A 161 13.01 -11.67 -16.35
CA GLY A 161 11.99 -12.46 -17.05
C GLY A 161 11.33 -13.52 -16.17
N TRP A 162 12.12 -14.23 -15.34
CA TRP A 162 11.59 -15.19 -14.39
C TRP A 162 10.74 -14.53 -13.30
N LEU A 163 11.12 -13.35 -12.83
CA LEU A 163 10.34 -12.60 -11.83
C LEU A 163 9.00 -12.15 -12.42
N ILE A 164 8.95 -11.78 -13.69
CA ILE A 164 7.70 -11.45 -14.39
C ILE A 164 6.82 -12.71 -14.48
N VAL A 165 7.35 -13.82 -14.97
CA VAL A 165 6.59 -15.07 -15.11
C VAL A 165 6.07 -15.54 -13.76
N LEU A 166 6.90 -15.54 -12.72
CA LEU A 166 6.51 -15.94 -11.37
C LEU A 166 5.45 -14.99 -10.80
N GLY A 167 5.65 -13.67 -10.96
CA GLY A 167 4.70 -12.66 -10.48
C GLY A 167 3.33 -12.80 -11.14
N VAL A 168 3.29 -12.98 -12.47
CA VAL A 168 2.05 -13.20 -13.22
C VAL A 168 1.42 -14.55 -12.83
N ALA A 169 2.20 -15.63 -12.76
CA ALA A 169 1.70 -16.95 -12.38
C ALA A 169 1.07 -16.95 -10.98
N ILE A 170 1.70 -16.27 -10.02
CA ILE A 170 1.13 -16.13 -8.67
C ILE A 170 -0.15 -15.30 -8.72
N VAL A 171 -0.12 -14.08 -9.28
CA VAL A 171 -1.28 -13.19 -9.28
C VAL A 171 -2.47 -13.78 -10.04
N ALA A 172 -2.22 -14.44 -11.18
CA ALA A 172 -3.28 -15.02 -11.98
C ALA A 172 -3.70 -16.43 -11.51
N GLY A 173 -2.81 -17.19 -10.86
CA GLY A 173 -3.03 -18.62 -10.59
C GLY A 173 -3.40 -18.95 -9.14
N HIS A 174 -3.10 -18.10 -8.16
CA HIS A 174 -3.30 -18.44 -6.74
C HIS A 174 -4.77 -18.73 -6.37
N ASN A 175 -5.74 -18.20 -7.10
CA ASN A 175 -7.15 -18.49 -6.86
C ASN A 175 -7.51 -19.98 -7.14
N LEU A 176 -6.71 -20.72 -7.89
CA LEU A 176 -6.86 -22.18 -8.02
C LEU A 176 -6.65 -22.90 -6.68
N LEU A 177 -5.98 -22.24 -5.73
CA LEU A 177 -5.69 -22.76 -4.40
C LEU A 177 -6.77 -22.38 -3.36
N ASP A 178 -7.79 -21.59 -3.73
CA ASP A 178 -8.83 -21.11 -2.79
C ASP A 178 -9.63 -22.26 -2.14
N GLY A 179 -9.73 -23.40 -2.82
CA GLY A 179 -10.37 -24.61 -2.27
C GLY A 179 -9.48 -25.45 -1.33
N VAL A 180 -8.18 -25.13 -1.26
CA VAL A 180 -7.25 -25.88 -0.40
C VAL A 180 -7.27 -25.32 1.02
N THR A 181 -7.84 -26.08 1.95
CA THR A 181 -7.85 -25.75 3.37
C THR A 181 -7.02 -26.76 4.15
N VAL A 182 -6.20 -26.24 5.08
CA VAL A 182 -5.35 -27.06 5.95
C VAL A 182 -5.81 -26.84 7.40
N GLY A 183 -6.10 -27.92 8.12
CA GLY A 183 -6.57 -27.89 9.50
C GLY A 183 -5.42 -27.76 10.52
N PRO A 184 -5.74 -27.39 11.79
CA PRO A 184 -4.75 -27.16 12.85
C PRO A 184 -3.87 -28.37 13.18
N GLU A 185 -4.35 -29.58 12.92
CA GLU A 185 -3.63 -30.85 13.19
C GLU A 185 -2.50 -31.11 12.18
N SER A 186 -2.47 -30.37 11.06
CA SER A 186 -1.46 -30.56 10.03
C SER A 186 -0.18 -29.75 10.32
N PRO A 187 1.01 -30.31 10.11
CA PRO A 187 2.27 -29.56 10.21
C PRO A 187 2.36 -28.43 9.20
N PHE A 188 1.55 -28.45 8.14
CA PHE A 188 1.45 -27.41 7.13
C PHE A 188 0.44 -26.31 7.47
N PHE A 189 -0.27 -26.40 8.59
CA PHE A 189 -1.29 -25.42 8.98
C PHE A 189 -0.71 -23.99 9.08
N VAL A 190 0.35 -23.80 9.86
CA VAL A 190 0.96 -22.47 10.04
C VAL A 190 1.57 -21.94 8.74
N PRO A 191 2.41 -22.68 7.99
CA PRO A 191 2.92 -22.22 6.71
C PRO A 191 1.81 -21.87 5.71
N TRP A 192 0.78 -22.71 5.58
CA TRP A 192 -0.33 -22.48 4.67
C TRP A 192 -1.17 -21.28 5.06
N SER A 193 -1.43 -21.11 6.35
CA SER A 193 -2.16 -19.95 6.89
C SER A 193 -1.42 -18.63 6.60
N ILE A 194 -0.10 -18.62 6.70
CA ILE A 194 0.72 -17.47 6.31
C ILE A 194 0.64 -17.22 4.81
N LEU A 195 0.67 -18.27 3.99
CA LEU A 195 0.71 -18.14 2.54
C LEU A 195 -0.65 -17.79 1.93
N HIS A 196 -1.72 -18.50 2.32
CA HIS A 196 -2.98 -18.43 1.55
C HIS A 196 -4.27 -18.47 2.37
N GLN A 197 -4.24 -18.80 3.67
CA GLN A 197 -5.46 -19.02 4.45
C GLN A 197 -5.59 -17.96 5.56
N ARG A 198 -6.77 -17.31 5.64
CA ARG A 198 -7.06 -16.29 6.67
C ARG A 198 -7.71 -16.95 7.87
N VAL A 199 -6.92 -17.23 8.92
CA VAL A 199 -7.36 -17.93 10.15
C VAL A 199 -6.70 -17.33 11.39
N PHE A 200 -7.11 -17.81 12.56
CA PHE A 200 -6.37 -17.62 13.80
C PHE A 200 -5.38 -18.78 13.99
N ILE A 201 -4.20 -18.45 14.49
CA ILE A 201 -3.14 -19.38 14.91
C ILE A 201 -2.90 -19.13 16.39
N ASP A 202 -3.12 -20.13 17.22
CA ASP A 202 -2.84 -20.04 18.65
C ASP A 202 -1.31 -20.07 18.86
N ILE A 203 -0.78 -19.07 19.59
CA ILE A 203 0.64 -18.96 19.90
C ILE A 203 0.89 -19.34 21.35
N THR A 204 0.05 -18.84 22.25
CA THR A 204 0.03 -19.19 23.67
C THR A 204 -1.42 -19.31 24.12
N GLU A 205 -1.64 -19.71 25.38
CA GLU A 205 -2.98 -19.74 25.98
C GLU A 205 -3.68 -18.38 25.96
N PHE A 206 -2.92 -17.27 25.92
CA PHE A 206 -3.45 -15.91 26.00
C PHE A 206 -3.33 -15.11 24.68
N THR A 207 -2.47 -15.54 23.77
CA THR A 207 -2.14 -14.81 22.55
C THR A 207 -2.33 -15.67 21.31
N ARG A 208 -3.09 -15.15 20.35
CA ARG A 208 -3.26 -15.75 19.02
C ARG A 208 -2.87 -14.78 17.92
N ALA A 209 -2.35 -15.28 16.81
CA ALA A 209 -2.10 -14.49 15.61
C ALA A 209 -3.27 -14.62 14.64
N ARG A 210 -3.65 -13.52 13.98
CA ARG A 210 -4.57 -13.56 12.83
C ARG A 210 -3.85 -13.28 11.54
N THR A 211 -3.86 -14.24 10.61
CA THR A 211 -3.32 -14.10 9.27
C THR A 211 -4.24 -13.23 8.41
N THR A 212 -4.28 -11.91 8.68
CA THR A 212 -5.18 -10.99 7.98
C THR A 212 -4.76 -10.81 6.51
N TYR A 213 -3.45 -10.83 6.24
CA TYR A 213 -2.88 -10.70 4.90
C TYR A 213 -2.07 -11.95 4.52
N PRO A 214 -2.71 -13.05 4.06
CA PRO A 214 -1.98 -14.18 3.49
C PRO A 214 -1.07 -13.71 2.35
N VAL A 215 0.23 -14.09 2.39
CA VAL A 215 1.27 -13.35 1.63
C VAL A 215 1.44 -13.77 0.18
N LEU A 216 0.96 -14.96 -0.23
CA LEU A 216 1.24 -15.51 -1.55
C LEU A 216 0.86 -14.56 -2.70
N PRO A 217 -0.38 -14.02 -2.80
CA PRO A 217 -0.72 -13.10 -3.88
C PRO A 217 0.11 -11.81 -3.85
N TRP A 218 0.45 -11.33 -2.66
CA TRP A 218 1.22 -10.11 -2.46
C TRP A 218 2.68 -10.25 -2.88
N ILE A 219 3.26 -11.46 -2.76
CA ILE A 219 4.56 -11.79 -3.35
C ILE A 219 4.50 -11.57 -4.87
N GLY A 220 3.45 -12.03 -5.54
CA GLY A 220 3.26 -11.74 -6.96
C GLY A 220 3.21 -10.24 -7.25
N VAL A 221 2.49 -9.46 -6.44
CA VAL A 221 2.35 -8.01 -6.62
C VAL A 221 3.70 -7.27 -6.46
N ILE A 222 4.51 -7.60 -5.46
CA ILE A 222 5.82 -6.94 -5.29
C ILE A 222 6.79 -7.31 -6.43
N LEU A 223 6.74 -8.55 -6.94
CA LEU A 223 7.52 -8.97 -8.10
C LEU A 223 7.14 -8.19 -9.37
N LEU A 224 5.85 -7.98 -9.62
CA LEU A 224 5.38 -7.17 -10.73
C LEU A 224 5.79 -5.70 -10.58
N GLY A 225 5.77 -5.17 -9.37
CA GLY A 225 6.28 -3.83 -9.08
C GLY A 225 7.77 -3.70 -9.39
N TRP A 226 8.59 -4.67 -9.00
CA TRP A 226 10.00 -4.75 -9.40
C TRP A 226 10.16 -4.86 -10.91
N ALA A 227 9.35 -5.68 -11.54
CA ALA A 227 9.44 -6.00 -12.96
C ALA A 227 9.23 -4.79 -13.89
N ILE A 228 8.38 -3.83 -13.51
CA ILE A 228 8.20 -2.58 -14.29
C ILE A 228 9.31 -1.54 -14.04
N GLY A 229 10.21 -1.82 -13.11
CA GLY A 229 11.30 -0.91 -12.72
C GLY A 229 12.02 -0.25 -13.91
N PRO A 230 12.43 -0.99 -14.97
CA PRO A 230 13.10 -0.40 -16.15
C PRO A 230 12.31 0.70 -16.84
N TRP A 231 10.98 0.75 -16.72
CA TRP A 231 10.21 1.89 -17.24
C TRP A 231 10.53 3.19 -16.51
N PHE A 232 11.10 3.09 -15.32
CA PHE A 232 11.56 4.22 -14.50
C PHE A 232 13.09 4.40 -14.58
N GLY A 233 13.74 3.74 -15.55
CA GLY A 233 15.15 3.93 -15.87
C GLY A 233 15.44 5.35 -16.38
N LYS A 234 16.72 5.71 -16.38
CA LYS A 234 17.17 7.05 -16.82
C LYS A 234 16.93 7.28 -18.32
N ASP A 235 17.02 6.21 -19.10
CA ASP A 235 16.92 6.23 -20.56
C ASP A 235 15.49 6.19 -21.09
N MET A 236 14.50 5.92 -20.20
CA MET A 236 13.09 5.87 -20.57
C MET A 236 12.51 7.28 -20.67
N GLU A 237 11.98 7.61 -21.85
CA GLU A 237 11.30 8.89 -22.07
C GLU A 237 9.97 8.95 -21.28
N PRO A 238 9.65 10.10 -20.65
CA PRO A 238 8.43 10.26 -19.87
C PRO A 238 7.15 9.94 -20.65
N ALA A 239 7.07 10.36 -21.93
CA ALA A 239 5.90 10.10 -22.77
C ALA A 239 5.69 8.60 -23.02
N GLU A 240 6.76 7.86 -23.26
CA GLU A 240 6.70 6.41 -23.45
C GLU A 240 6.31 5.70 -22.16
N ARG A 241 6.88 6.08 -21.01
CA ARG A 241 6.52 5.55 -19.70
C ARG A 241 5.04 5.76 -19.41
N ILE A 242 4.54 6.98 -19.57
CA ILE A 242 3.13 7.33 -19.39
C ILE A 242 2.25 6.45 -20.30
N SER A 243 2.63 6.32 -21.58
CA SER A 243 1.89 5.46 -22.53
C SER A 243 1.84 4.00 -22.08
N ARG A 244 2.96 3.42 -21.62
CA ARG A 244 3.03 2.06 -21.11
C ARG A 244 2.17 1.87 -19.86
N LEU A 245 2.25 2.79 -18.90
CA LEU A 245 1.44 2.77 -17.68
C LEU A 245 -0.06 2.81 -18.00
N LEU A 246 -0.47 3.70 -18.91
CA LEU A 246 -1.88 3.81 -19.34
C LEU A 246 -2.33 2.55 -20.09
N LYS A 247 -1.54 2.04 -21.03
CA LYS A 247 -1.91 0.82 -21.81
C LYS A 247 -2.11 -0.39 -20.88
N VAL A 248 -1.17 -0.62 -19.96
CA VAL A 248 -1.29 -1.75 -19.02
C VAL A 248 -2.40 -1.50 -18.00
N GLY A 249 -2.51 -0.28 -17.47
CA GLY A 249 -3.57 0.06 -16.52
C GLY A 249 -4.98 -0.11 -17.11
N VAL A 250 -5.22 0.43 -18.30
CA VAL A 250 -6.49 0.25 -19.03
C VAL A 250 -6.70 -1.22 -19.42
N GLY A 251 -5.65 -1.89 -19.89
CA GLY A 251 -5.71 -3.34 -20.21
C GLY A 251 -6.16 -4.19 -19.03
N LEU A 252 -5.66 -3.90 -17.81
CA LEU A 252 -6.09 -4.58 -16.59
C LEU A 252 -7.56 -4.30 -16.25
N LEU A 253 -8.05 -3.06 -16.44
CA LEU A 253 -9.46 -2.72 -16.21
C LEU A 253 -10.36 -3.42 -17.22
N VAL A 254 -10.00 -3.44 -18.50
CA VAL A 254 -10.77 -4.12 -19.55
C VAL A 254 -10.79 -5.63 -19.28
N ALA A 255 -9.64 -6.23 -18.95
CA ALA A 255 -9.56 -7.64 -18.62
C ALA A 255 -10.35 -7.98 -17.35
N PHE A 256 -10.35 -7.11 -16.32
CA PHE A 256 -11.22 -7.25 -15.15
C PHE A 256 -12.69 -7.30 -15.56
N VAL A 257 -13.17 -6.32 -16.33
CA VAL A 257 -14.58 -6.26 -16.76
C VAL A 257 -14.95 -7.53 -17.54
N PHE A 258 -14.09 -7.96 -18.47
CA PHE A 258 -14.32 -9.15 -19.30
C PHE A 258 -14.39 -10.44 -18.47
N ILE A 259 -13.36 -10.71 -17.63
CA ILE A 259 -13.31 -11.95 -16.82
C ILE A 259 -14.43 -11.94 -15.78
N ARG A 260 -14.68 -10.77 -15.16
CA ARG A 260 -15.77 -10.60 -14.17
C ARG A 260 -17.14 -10.81 -14.78
N TYR A 261 -17.34 -10.34 -16.01
CA TYR A 261 -18.59 -10.57 -16.77
C TYR A 261 -18.82 -12.05 -17.05
N LEU A 262 -17.77 -12.79 -17.43
CA LEU A 262 -17.85 -14.24 -17.65
C LEU A 262 -18.19 -15.03 -16.37
N ASN A 263 -17.89 -14.49 -15.21
CA ASN A 263 -18.24 -15.05 -13.90
C ASN A 263 -17.67 -16.46 -13.61
N VAL A 264 -16.51 -16.79 -14.20
CA VAL A 264 -15.97 -18.16 -14.20
C VAL A 264 -14.72 -18.36 -13.34
N TYR A 265 -13.98 -17.28 -13.00
CA TYR A 265 -12.68 -17.39 -12.33
C TYR A 265 -12.32 -16.17 -11.48
N GLY A 266 -11.55 -16.42 -10.42
CA GLY A 266 -10.85 -15.40 -9.63
C GLY A 266 -11.68 -14.71 -8.58
N GLU A 267 -12.98 -15.06 -8.43
CA GLU A 267 -13.85 -14.53 -7.39
C GLU A 267 -15.17 -15.34 -7.33
N LYS A 268 -15.92 -15.18 -6.24
CA LYS A 268 -17.30 -15.64 -6.20
C LYS A 268 -18.14 -14.97 -7.28
N PRO A 269 -19.08 -15.70 -7.91
CA PRO A 269 -19.97 -15.12 -8.90
C PRO A 269 -20.70 -13.88 -8.39
N TRP A 270 -20.75 -12.83 -9.21
CA TRP A 270 -21.65 -11.72 -8.95
C TRP A 270 -23.08 -12.11 -9.31
N VAL A 271 -24.03 -11.51 -8.63
CA VAL A 271 -25.45 -11.81 -8.81
C VAL A 271 -26.20 -10.60 -9.32
N GLN A 272 -27.17 -10.84 -10.19
CA GLN A 272 -28.15 -9.84 -10.58
C GLN A 272 -29.19 -9.73 -9.48
N THR A 273 -29.44 -8.49 -9.05
CA THR A 273 -30.48 -8.16 -8.07
C THR A 273 -31.60 -7.40 -8.79
N GLY A 274 -32.74 -7.21 -8.17
CA GLY A 274 -33.82 -6.39 -8.75
C GLY A 274 -33.47 -4.90 -8.93
N GLU A 275 -32.34 -4.44 -8.34
CA GLU A 275 -31.87 -3.07 -8.39
C GLU A 275 -30.56 -2.96 -9.18
N SER A 276 -30.49 -2.07 -10.17
CA SER A 276 -29.31 -1.85 -11.00
C SER A 276 -28.07 -1.47 -10.16
N LEU A 277 -28.24 -0.60 -9.14
CA LEU A 277 -27.15 -0.19 -8.28
C LEU A 277 -26.58 -1.35 -7.45
N ARG A 278 -27.44 -2.18 -6.87
CA ARG A 278 -27.04 -3.38 -6.11
C ARG A 278 -26.35 -4.39 -7.01
N THR A 279 -26.84 -4.60 -8.22
CA THR A 279 -26.19 -5.45 -9.24
C THR A 279 -24.79 -4.92 -9.56
N PHE A 280 -24.62 -3.61 -9.76
CA PHE A 280 -23.34 -2.99 -10.00
C PHE A 280 -22.38 -3.12 -8.78
N MET A 281 -22.89 -2.93 -7.56
CA MET A 281 -22.12 -3.18 -6.34
C MET A 281 -21.66 -4.64 -6.24
N SER A 282 -22.54 -5.60 -6.55
CA SER A 282 -22.20 -7.02 -6.59
C SER A 282 -21.10 -7.32 -7.62
N PHE A 283 -21.17 -6.69 -8.80
CA PHE A 283 -20.14 -6.80 -9.83
C PHE A 283 -18.76 -6.29 -9.35
N LEU A 284 -18.73 -5.18 -8.60
CA LEU A 284 -17.51 -4.58 -8.08
C LEU A 284 -16.97 -5.27 -6.80
N SER A 285 -17.81 -6.03 -6.11
CA SER A 285 -17.41 -6.71 -4.87
C SER A 285 -16.40 -7.81 -5.15
N ALA A 286 -15.23 -7.71 -4.55
CA ALA A 286 -14.16 -8.66 -4.69
C ALA A 286 -13.44 -8.88 -3.36
N LYS A 287 -12.97 -10.12 -3.13
CA LYS A 287 -12.32 -10.56 -1.90
C LYS A 287 -10.92 -9.96 -1.77
N LYS A 288 -10.65 -9.38 -0.61
CA LYS A 288 -9.37 -8.74 -0.27
C LYS A 288 -8.43 -9.66 0.52
N TYR A 289 -8.94 -10.69 1.21
CA TYR A 289 -8.18 -11.48 2.18
C TYR A 289 -8.40 -13.01 2.03
N PRO A 290 -7.55 -13.73 1.30
CA PRO A 290 -6.51 -13.24 0.39
C PRO A 290 -7.11 -12.50 -0.81
N PRO A 291 -6.36 -11.56 -1.42
CA PRO A 291 -6.90 -10.78 -2.53
C PRO A 291 -7.12 -11.65 -3.76
N SER A 292 -8.31 -11.62 -4.33
CA SER A 292 -8.60 -12.34 -5.57
C SER A 292 -7.97 -11.66 -6.80
N LEU A 293 -7.89 -12.38 -7.92
CA LEU A 293 -7.49 -11.78 -9.20
C LEU A 293 -8.41 -10.60 -9.55
N MET A 294 -9.72 -10.75 -9.30
CA MET A 294 -10.72 -9.71 -9.53
C MET A 294 -10.57 -8.49 -8.61
N PHE A 295 -9.90 -8.64 -7.48
CA PHE A 295 -9.51 -7.54 -6.63
C PHE A 295 -8.22 -6.86 -7.11
N LEU A 296 -7.20 -7.66 -7.52
CA LEU A 296 -5.89 -7.12 -7.89
C LEU A 296 -5.89 -6.40 -9.24
N MET A 297 -6.65 -6.89 -10.22
CA MET A 297 -6.68 -6.27 -11.57
C MET A 297 -7.18 -4.81 -11.55
N PRO A 298 -8.38 -4.49 -11.01
CA PRO A 298 -8.86 -3.12 -11.02
C PRO A 298 -8.04 -2.20 -10.10
N THR A 299 -7.55 -2.68 -8.96
CA THR A 299 -6.78 -1.86 -8.03
C THR A 299 -5.40 -1.52 -8.57
N LEU A 300 -4.68 -2.48 -9.17
CA LEU A 300 -3.39 -2.23 -9.83
C LEU A 300 -3.58 -1.43 -11.12
N GLY A 301 -4.63 -1.74 -11.90
CA GLY A 301 -4.96 -0.99 -13.12
C GLY A 301 -5.19 0.48 -12.84
N LEU A 302 -6.02 0.80 -11.85
CA LEU A 302 -6.26 2.17 -11.40
C LEU A 302 -4.97 2.81 -10.83
N GLY A 303 -4.18 2.05 -10.06
CA GLY A 303 -2.90 2.51 -9.52
C GLY A 303 -1.92 2.95 -10.62
N LEU A 304 -1.80 2.17 -11.71
CA LEU A 304 -0.95 2.51 -12.86
C LEU A 304 -1.46 3.75 -13.62
N ILE A 305 -2.78 3.88 -13.79
CA ILE A 305 -3.40 5.05 -14.42
C ILE A 305 -3.14 6.29 -13.57
N LEU A 306 -3.35 6.23 -12.25
CA LEU A 306 -3.09 7.34 -11.34
C LEU A 306 -1.61 7.74 -11.35
N LEU A 307 -0.69 6.77 -11.40
CA LEU A 307 0.74 7.03 -11.51
C LEU A 307 1.08 7.81 -12.78
N ALA A 308 0.49 7.44 -13.91
CA ALA A 308 0.63 8.16 -15.18
C ALA A 308 0.04 9.58 -15.10
N LEU A 309 -1.12 9.73 -14.46
CA LEU A 309 -1.76 11.04 -14.29
C LEU A 309 -0.96 11.96 -13.37
N PHE A 310 -0.41 11.46 -12.26
CA PHE A 310 0.48 12.25 -11.39
C PHE A 310 1.78 12.65 -12.10
N GLU A 311 2.30 11.82 -12.99
CA GLU A 311 3.45 12.18 -13.79
C GLU A 311 3.13 13.28 -14.81
N LYS A 312 1.95 13.26 -15.44
CA LYS A 312 1.45 14.35 -16.27
C LYS A 312 1.21 15.64 -15.48
N ALA A 313 0.73 15.50 -14.24
CA ALA A 313 0.37 16.61 -13.36
C ALA A 313 1.52 17.07 -12.42
N LYS A 314 2.77 16.74 -12.74
CA LYS A 314 3.96 16.99 -11.90
C LYS A 314 4.11 18.42 -11.41
N ASP A 315 3.72 19.39 -12.25
CA ASP A 315 3.88 20.82 -11.97
C ASP A 315 2.69 21.43 -11.19
N ARG A 316 1.69 20.59 -10.84
CA ARG A 316 0.54 21.04 -10.05
C ARG A 316 0.86 21.02 -8.56
N TRP A 317 0.40 22.03 -7.85
CA TRP A 317 0.55 22.13 -6.39
C TRP A 317 -0.05 20.94 -5.64
N SER A 318 -1.16 20.39 -6.14
CA SER A 318 -1.82 19.20 -5.57
C SER A 318 -0.90 17.97 -5.58
N THR A 319 -0.18 17.74 -6.69
CA THR A 319 0.79 16.64 -6.81
C THR A 319 1.95 16.82 -5.83
N ALA A 320 2.47 18.04 -5.69
CA ALA A 320 3.52 18.37 -4.73
C ALA A 320 3.04 18.16 -3.27
N THR A 321 1.80 18.57 -2.95
CA THR A 321 1.22 18.40 -1.62
C THR A 321 1.05 16.90 -1.27
N LEU A 322 0.52 16.09 -2.21
CA LEU A 322 0.39 14.65 -2.01
C LEU A 322 1.76 13.97 -1.84
N ALA A 323 2.78 14.42 -2.58
CA ALA A 323 4.13 13.88 -2.48
C ALA A 323 4.77 14.12 -1.09
N ILE A 324 4.33 15.13 -0.33
CA ILE A 324 4.78 15.36 1.05
C ILE A 324 4.34 14.20 1.96
N TYR A 325 3.07 13.77 1.87
CA TYR A 325 2.59 12.59 2.60
C TYR A 325 3.37 11.34 2.20
N GLY A 326 3.52 11.11 0.88
CA GLY A 326 4.23 9.95 0.36
C GLY A 326 5.74 9.93 0.62
N GLY A 327 6.34 11.06 1.03
CA GLY A 327 7.74 11.17 1.42
C GLY A 327 8.07 10.55 2.79
N ALA A 328 7.05 10.44 3.66
CA ALA A 328 7.18 9.87 5.01
C ALA A 328 6.04 8.89 5.33
N PRO A 329 5.84 7.84 4.51
CA PRO A 329 4.64 7.01 4.58
C PRO A 329 4.52 6.25 5.90
N MET A 330 5.62 5.69 6.42
CA MET A 330 5.60 4.93 7.67
C MET A 330 5.36 5.81 8.89
N PHE A 331 5.92 7.02 8.90
CA PHE A 331 5.66 7.99 9.95
C PHE A 331 4.19 8.38 10.01
N PHE A 332 3.58 8.74 8.86
CA PHE A 332 2.16 9.05 8.79
C PHE A 332 1.31 7.85 9.21
N TYR A 333 1.69 6.64 8.77
CA TYR A 333 0.96 5.42 9.12
C TYR A 333 0.90 5.22 10.64
N LEU A 334 2.01 5.30 11.35
CA LEU A 334 2.03 5.17 12.79
C LEU A 334 1.30 6.34 13.47
N LEU A 335 1.59 7.57 13.05
CA LEU A 335 1.05 8.76 13.66
C LEU A 335 -0.48 8.76 13.65
N HIS A 336 -1.12 8.50 12.49
CA HIS A 336 -2.58 8.53 12.44
C HIS A 336 -3.24 7.39 13.25
N LEU A 337 -2.62 6.19 13.31
CA LEU A 337 -3.15 5.10 14.15
C LEU A 337 -3.14 5.47 15.63
N TYR A 338 -2.02 6.04 16.13
CA TYR A 338 -1.95 6.48 17.53
C TYR A 338 -2.90 7.64 17.82
N VAL A 339 -3.02 8.60 16.89
CA VAL A 339 -3.97 9.69 17.02
C VAL A 339 -5.41 9.17 17.06
N LEU A 340 -5.80 8.27 16.17
CA LEU A 340 -7.13 7.66 16.16
C LEU A 340 -7.40 6.87 17.45
N LYS A 341 -6.42 6.08 17.92
CA LYS A 341 -6.56 5.34 19.18
C LYS A 341 -6.73 6.28 20.37
N ALA A 342 -5.93 7.34 20.46
CA ALA A 342 -6.05 8.36 21.51
C ALA A 342 -7.41 9.04 21.46
N MET A 343 -7.87 9.47 20.29
CA MET A 343 -9.19 10.06 20.07
C MET A 343 -10.30 9.10 20.54
N TYR A 344 -10.22 7.83 20.18
CA TYR A 344 -11.19 6.82 20.57
C TYR A 344 -11.24 6.66 22.09
N LEU A 345 -10.09 6.50 22.76
CA LEU A 345 -10.01 6.35 24.21
C LEU A 345 -10.53 7.58 24.96
N VAL A 346 -10.19 8.79 24.50
CA VAL A 346 -10.70 10.04 25.04
C VAL A 346 -12.22 10.14 24.86
N SER A 347 -12.72 9.78 23.68
CA SER A 347 -14.17 9.79 23.41
C SER A 347 -14.93 8.83 24.34
N VAL A 348 -14.42 7.61 24.52
CA VAL A 348 -15.00 6.64 25.45
C VAL A 348 -14.95 7.14 26.89
N ALA A 349 -13.85 7.78 27.30
CA ALA A 349 -13.71 8.30 28.68
C ALA A 349 -14.65 9.47 28.99
N ILE A 350 -14.95 10.33 27.99
CA ILE A 350 -15.80 11.50 28.19
C ILE A 350 -17.30 11.18 28.02
N TRP A 351 -17.64 10.42 26.97
CA TRP A 351 -19.03 10.20 26.54
C TRP A 351 -19.53 8.77 26.76
N GLY A 352 -18.64 7.84 27.10
CA GLY A 352 -18.99 6.43 27.22
C GLY A 352 -19.27 5.76 25.88
N ALA A 353 -19.80 4.53 25.91
CA ALA A 353 -20.27 3.82 24.72
C ALA A 353 -21.66 4.32 24.32
N ASN A 354 -21.83 4.67 23.04
CA ASN A 354 -23.10 5.16 22.47
C ASN A 354 -23.67 4.24 21.37
N GLN A 355 -22.89 3.23 20.96
CA GLN A 355 -23.25 2.25 19.91
C GLN A 355 -23.07 0.82 20.45
N GLY A 356 -23.91 0.43 21.39
CA GLY A 356 -23.80 -0.83 22.13
C GLY A 356 -22.56 -0.85 23.03
N THR A 357 -21.60 -1.73 22.75
CA THR A 357 -20.32 -1.83 23.52
C THR A 357 -19.24 -0.90 22.99
N TYR A 358 -19.49 -0.14 21.93
CA TYR A 358 -18.52 0.73 21.28
C TYR A 358 -18.93 2.21 21.42
N TYR A 359 -17.94 3.09 21.36
CA TYR A 359 -18.16 4.48 20.97
C TYR A 359 -18.11 4.57 19.45
N GLY A 360 -19.02 5.30 18.81
CA GLY A 360 -19.04 5.40 17.36
C GLY A 360 -19.78 6.64 16.86
N PHE A 361 -19.52 6.99 15.58
CA PHE A 361 -20.27 8.03 14.88
C PHE A 361 -21.64 7.53 14.45
N ASP A 362 -22.64 8.39 14.48
CA ASP A 362 -24.02 8.02 14.10
C ASP A 362 -24.16 7.82 12.58
N ASN A 363 -23.31 8.47 11.79
CA ASN A 363 -23.43 8.48 10.34
C ASN A 363 -22.07 8.53 9.63
N LEU A 364 -22.09 8.15 8.35
CA LEU A 364 -20.89 8.11 7.50
C LEU A 364 -20.31 9.51 7.16
N PRO A 365 -21.08 10.58 6.98
CA PRO A 365 -20.52 11.93 6.79
C PRO A 365 -19.54 12.36 7.88
N MET A 366 -19.74 11.94 9.14
CA MET A 366 -18.79 12.20 10.22
C MET A 366 -17.43 11.54 10.00
N VAL A 367 -17.41 10.33 9.41
CA VAL A 367 -16.16 9.67 9.01
C VAL A 367 -15.39 10.51 8.00
N TRP A 368 -16.07 11.02 6.98
CA TRP A 368 -15.45 11.87 5.96
C TRP A 368 -14.98 13.20 6.53
N LEU A 369 -15.80 13.84 7.37
CA LEU A 369 -15.44 15.12 8.03
C LEU A 369 -14.15 14.94 8.85
N TRP A 370 -14.11 13.96 9.75
CA TRP A 370 -12.93 13.71 10.56
C TRP A 370 -11.72 13.25 9.75
N SER A 371 -11.91 12.52 8.66
CA SER A 371 -10.82 12.15 7.75
C SER A 371 -10.19 13.37 7.09
N VAL A 372 -11.01 14.36 6.67
CA VAL A 372 -10.52 15.62 6.10
C VAL A 372 -9.80 16.44 7.17
N ILE A 373 -10.39 16.59 8.35
CA ILE A 373 -9.77 17.34 9.47
C ILE A 373 -8.41 16.71 9.82
N LEU A 374 -8.37 15.41 10.04
CA LEU A 374 -7.14 14.70 10.37
C LEU A 374 -6.13 14.74 9.21
N GLY A 375 -6.60 14.62 7.96
CA GLY A 375 -5.74 14.80 6.79
C GLY A 375 -5.00 16.14 6.86
N VAL A 376 -5.72 17.25 7.09
CA VAL A 376 -5.12 18.58 7.19
C VAL A 376 -4.20 18.71 8.41
N LEU A 377 -4.64 18.28 9.59
CA LEU A 377 -3.84 18.39 10.81
C LEU A 377 -2.55 17.57 10.76
N LEU A 378 -2.63 16.36 10.27
CA LEU A 378 -1.47 15.45 10.17
C LEU A 378 -0.49 15.82 9.03
N PHE A 379 -0.89 16.73 8.13
CA PHE A 379 0.00 17.27 7.11
C PHE A 379 1.24 17.93 7.72
N PHE A 380 1.07 18.74 8.76
CA PHE A 380 2.15 19.53 9.35
C PHE A 380 3.25 18.66 9.97
N PRO A 381 2.96 17.70 10.87
CA PRO A 381 3.99 16.81 11.42
C PRO A 381 4.58 15.90 10.36
N THR A 382 3.80 15.46 9.35
CA THR A 382 4.33 14.65 8.23
C THR A 382 5.31 15.44 7.38
N ARG A 383 5.01 16.69 7.05
CA ARG A 383 5.93 17.60 6.34
C ARG A 383 7.20 17.85 7.14
N TRP A 384 7.07 18.09 8.43
CA TRP A 384 8.23 18.27 9.31
C TRP A 384 9.13 17.04 9.28
N PHE A 385 8.55 15.82 9.43
CA PHE A 385 9.32 14.59 9.42
C PHE A 385 9.93 14.29 8.05
N ALA A 386 9.22 14.51 6.95
CA ALA A 386 9.74 14.37 5.60
C ALA A 386 10.96 15.27 5.37
N ASN A 387 10.92 16.52 5.86
CA ASN A 387 12.05 17.44 5.81
C ASN A 387 13.21 16.99 6.71
N LEU A 388 12.92 16.48 7.92
CA LEU A 388 13.92 15.92 8.82
C LEU A 388 14.67 14.75 8.16
N LYS A 389 13.92 13.82 7.55
CA LYS A 389 14.47 12.67 6.82
C LYS A 389 15.40 13.08 5.67
N GLN A 390 15.08 14.19 4.99
CA GLN A 390 15.92 14.71 3.90
C GLN A 390 17.20 15.37 4.43
N ARG A 391 17.13 16.07 5.58
CA ARG A 391 18.26 16.79 6.17
C ARG A 391 19.21 15.86 6.96
N ARG A 392 18.65 14.87 7.67
CA ARG A 392 19.37 13.98 8.58
C ARG A 392 19.56 12.59 7.98
N ARG A 393 20.24 12.52 6.83
CA ARG A 393 20.58 11.26 6.15
C ARG A 393 21.64 10.44 6.92
N ASP A 394 22.32 11.05 7.88
CA ASP A 394 23.25 10.44 8.82
C ASP A 394 22.57 9.45 9.78
N ILE A 395 21.30 9.66 10.11
CA ILE A 395 20.53 8.79 11.02
C ILE A 395 20.02 7.56 10.26
N ALA A 396 20.63 6.41 10.49
CA ALA A 396 20.34 5.18 9.74
C ALA A 396 18.88 4.72 9.84
N ILE A 397 18.23 4.86 11.01
CA ILE A 397 16.85 4.41 11.22
C ILE A 397 15.84 5.19 10.37
N LEU A 398 16.11 6.46 10.04
CA LEU A 398 15.23 7.25 9.20
C LEU A 398 15.11 6.71 7.76
N LYS A 399 16.05 5.88 7.32
CA LYS A 399 15.99 5.22 6.01
C LYS A 399 14.91 4.13 5.96
N TYR A 400 14.51 3.60 7.12
CA TYR A 400 13.53 2.54 7.23
C TYR A 400 12.09 3.07 7.48
N LEU A 401 11.97 4.31 8.00
CA LEU A 401 10.75 5.07 8.20
C LEU A 401 10.46 5.97 6.98
#